data_1b5d4f802876f7098d850a485e437e13
#
_entry.id   1b5d4f802876f7098d850a485e437e13
#
_cell.length_a   1.000
_cell.length_b   1.000
_cell.length_c   1.000
_cell.angle_alpha   90.00
_cell.angle_beta   90.00
_cell.angle_gamma   90.00
#
_symmetry.space_group_name_H-M   'P 1'
#
loop_
_entity.id
_entity.type
_entity.pdbx_description
1 polymer ?
#
loop_
_entity_poly.entity_id
_entity_poly.type
_entity_poly.pdbx_seq_one_letter_code
_entity_poly.pdbx_strand_id
1 'polypeptide(L)'
;MRLSLETRVAEDVTVISCKGRIAYGAEAAALSAEIAELVPQTRRVVIDLSGVEMIDAAGLGALISGVLTAQASQCSVELAAPGNLILELLELTKLISVFELYPTLDAATVASRGQAA
;
A
#
# COMPACT_ATOMS: atom_id res chain seq x y z
N MET A 1 -13.40 -8.66 -12.86
CA MET A 1 -12.13 -8.84 -12.17
C MET A 1 -12.22 -8.31 -10.77
N ARG A 2 -11.76 -9.07 -9.81
CA ARG A 2 -11.88 -8.72 -8.40
C ARG A 2 -10.52 -8.42 -7.80
N LEU A 3 -10.53 -7.86 -6.61
CA LEU A 3 -9.31 -7.64 -5.85
C LEU A 3 -8.98 -8.91 -5.05
N SER A 4 -7.74 -9.35 -5.17
CA SER A 4 -7.20 -10.41 -4.35
C SER A 4 -6.12 -9.82 -3.47
N LEU A 5 -6.20 -10.07 -2.17
CA LEU A 5 -5.23 -9.59 -1.19
C LEU A 5 -4.55 -10.78 -0.54
N GLU A 6 -3.23 -10.74 -0.49
CA GLU A 6 -2.46 -11.76 0.19
C GLU A 6 -1.48 -11.07 1.13
N THR A 7 -1.55 -11.41 2.40
CA THR A 7 -0.72 -10.78 3.43
C THR A 7 0.33 -11.76 3.93
N ARG A 8 1.56 -11.30 4.03
CA ARG A 8 2.63 -12.12 4.61
C ARG A 8 3.56 -11.24 5.41
N VAL A 9 4.19 -11.84 6.42
CA VAL A 9 5.16 -11.15 7.26
C VAL A 9 6.55 -11.58 6.81
N ALA A 10 7.42 -10.60 6.58
CA ALA A 10 8.81 -10.84 6.20
C ALA A 10 9.68 -10.02 7.12
N GLU A 11 10.25 -10.68 8.12
CA GLU A 11 11.04 -10.02 9.17
C GLU A 11 10.18 -9.01 9.92
N ASP A 12 10.51 -7.72 9.85
CA ASP A 12 9.75 -6.68 10.54
C ASP A 12 8.83 -5.90 9.61
N VAL A 13 8.60 -6.44 8.43
CA VAL A 13 7.74 -5.81 7.43
C VAL A 13 6.57 -6.72 7.12
N THR A 14 5.37 -6.16 7.09
CA THR A 14 4.18 -6.88 6.65
C THR A 14 3.84 -6.41 5.23
N VAL A 15 3.72 -7.36 4.32
CA VAL A 15 3.46 -7.08 2.90
C VAL A 15 2.04 -7.48 2.56
N ILE A 16 1.29 -6.56 1.95
CA ILE A 16 -0.01 -6.85 1.37
C ILE A 16 0.17 -6.86 -0.15
N SER A 17 0.07 -8.04 -0.76
CA SER A 17 0.14 -8.15 -2.22
C SER A 17 -1.27 -8.02 -2.78
N CYS A 18 -1.45 -7.04 -3.68
CA CYS A 18 -2.74 -6.75 -4.29
C CYS A 18 -2.73 -7.17 -5.74
N LYS A 19 -3.80 -7.86 -6.18
CA LYS A 19 -3.97 -8.25 -7.58
C LYS A 19 -5.38 -7.92 -8.03
N GLY A 20 -5.50 -7.36 -9.21
CA GLY A 20 -6.77 -7.02 -9.79
C GLY A 20 -7.02 -5.53 -9.75
N ARG A 21 -8.19 -5.13 -9.27
CA ARG A 21 -8.54 -3.72 -9.23
C ARG A 21 -8.90 -3.29 -7.81
N ILE A 22 -8.57 -2.04 -7.50
CA ILE A 22 -8.94 -1.45 -6.21
C ILE A 22 -9.96 -0.37 -6.50
N ALA A 23 -11.22 -0.75 -6.51
CA ALA A 23 -12.31 0.13 -6.94
C ALA A 23 -13.34 0.31 -5.84
N TYR A 24 -14.21 1.27 -6.06
CA TYR A 24 -15.27 1.63 -5.12
C TYR A 24 -16.08 0.40 -4.71
N GLY A 25 -16.47 0.36 -3.45
CA GLY A 25 -17.30 -0.70 -2.89
C GLY A 25 -16.46 -1.70 -2.14
N ALA A 26 -16.76 -2.99 -2.36
CA ALA A 26 -16.16 -4.05 -1.58
C ALA A 26 -14.63 -4.09 -1.68
N GLU A 27 -14.08 -3.76 -2.82
CA GLU A 27 -12.64 -3.84 -3.04
C GLU A 27 -11.88 -2.79 -2.24
N ALA A 28 -12.29 -1.52 -2.34
CA ALA A 28 -11.66 -0.46 -1.55
C ALA A 28 -11.87 -0.69 -0.06
N ALA A 29 -13.06 -1.15 0.34
CA ALA A 29 -13.36 -1.44 1.73
C ALA A 29 -12.50 -2.60 2.27
N ALA A 30 -12.28 -3.63 1.46
CA ALA A 30 -11.46 -4.76 1.86
C ALA A 30 -10.01 -4.34 2.11
N LEU A 31 -9.47 -3.50 1.24
CA LEU A 31 -8.10 -3.00 1.41
C LEU A 31 -7.99 -2.14 2.67
N SER A 32 -8.94 -1.22 2.87
CA SER A 32 -8.95 -0.38 4.07
C SER A 32 -9.03 -1.21 5.34
N ALA A 33 -9.87 -2.24 5.35
CA ALA A 33 -10.03 -3.10 6.52
C ALA A 33 -8.74 -3.88 6.81
N GLU A 34 -8.08 -4.38 5.77
CA GLU A 34 -6.84 -5.13 5.94
C GLU A 34 -5.74 -4.24 6.52
N ILE A 35 -5.59 -3.03 5.99
CA ILE A 35 -4.60 -2.09 6.50
C ILE A 35 -4.89 -1.75 7.96
N ALA A 36 -6.15 -1.46 8.28
CA ALA A 36 -6.54 -1.09 9.64
C ALA A 36 -6.25 -2.22 10.63
N GLU A 37 -6.44 -3.47 10.22
CA GLU A 37 -6.16 -4.61 11.06
C GLU A 37 -4.66 -4.80 11.32
N LEU A 38 -3.84 -4.55 10.31
CA LEU A 38 -2.40 -4.79 10.40
C LEU A 38 -1.63 -3.67 11.09
N VAL A 39 -2.07 -2.44 10.92
CA VAL A 39 -1.34 -1.27 11.40
C VAL A 39 -0.95 -1.35 12.89
N PRO A 40 -1.81 -1.77 13.82
CA PRO A 40 -1.39 -1.83 15.22
C PRO A 40 -0.46 -3.00 15.54
N GLN A 41 -0.23 -3.90 14.60
CA GLN A 41 0.55 -5.11 14.84
C GLN A 41 1.95 -5.07 14.25
N THR A 42 2.29 -4.02 13.50
CA THR A 42 3.56 -3.96 12.79
C THR A 42 4.04 -2.52 12.71
N ARG A 43 5.32 -2.36 12.45
CA ARG A 43 5.90 -1.03 12.27
C ARG A 43 5.85 -0.56 10.83
N ARG A 44 5.79 -1.48 9.89
CA ARG A 44 5.77 -1.14 8.46
C ARG A 44 4.83 -2.07 7.73
N VAL A 45 3.97 -1.47 6.92
CA VAL A 45 3.15 -2.19 5.97
C VAL A 45 3.56 -1.74 4.58
N VAL A 46 3.95 -2.68 3.74
CA VAL A 46 4.26 -2.41 2.34
C VAL A 46 3.13 -2.96 1.49
N ILE A 47 2.52 -2.11 0.70
CA ILE A 47 1.46 -2.52 -0.21
C ILE A 47 2.08 -2.73 -1.59
N ASP A 48 2.13 -3.97 -2.02
CA ASP A 48 2.69 -4.34 -3.31
C ASP A 48 1.61 -4.19 -4.38
N LEU A 49 1.81 -3.23 -5.26
CA LEU A 49 0.84 -2.87 -6.29
C LEU A 49 1.18 -3.46 -7.66
N SER A 50 2.19 -4.35 -7.73
CA SER A 50 2.64 -4.88 -9.01
C SER A 50 1.55 -5.64 -9.77
N GLY A 51 0.59 -6.23 -9.06
CA GLY A 51 -0.52 -6.95 -9.68
C GLY A 51 -1.78 -6.15 -9.88
N VAL A 52 -1.75 -4.84 -9.55
CA VAL A 52 -2.94 -4.00 -9.66
C VAL A 52 -3.07 -3.47 -11.08
N GLU A 53 -4.23 -3.72 -11.68
CA GLU A 53 -4.50 -3.34 -13.06
C GLU A 53 -5.24 -2.01 -13.16
N MET A 54 -5.96 -1.65 -12.11
CA MET A 54 -6.77 -0.44 -12.12
C MET A 54 -7.04 0.03 -10.69
N ILE A 55 -7.06 1.32 -10.50
CA ILE A 55 -7.47 1.93 -9.24
C ILE A 55 -8.31 3.16 -9.58
N ASP A 56 -9.38 3.38 -8.81
CA ASP A 56 -10.19 4.58 -8.97
C ASP A 56 -10.02 5.49 -7.74
N ALA A 57 -10.81 6.56 -7.68
CA ALA A 57 -10.70 7.53 -6.60
C ALA A 57 -10.97 6.91 -5.23
N ALA A 58 -11.89 5.94 -5.15
CA ALA A 58 -12.18 5.27 -3.90
C ALA A 58 -11.02 4.38 -3.46
N GLY A 59 -10.39 3.68 -4.41
CA GLY A 59 -9.19 2.89 -4.12
C GLY A 59 -8.04 3.76 -3.66
N LEU A 60 -7.85 4.89 -4.32
CA LEU A 60 -6.82 5.84 -3.93
C LEU A 60 -7.10 6.37 -2.53
N GLY A 61 -8.38 6.66 -2.23
CA GLY A 61 -8.79 7.09 -0.90
C GLY A 61 -8.49 6.05 0.17
N ALA A 62 -8.64 4.76 -0.16
CA ALA A 62 -8.31 3.68 0.77
C ALA A 62 -6.82 3.69 1.11
N LEU A 63 -5.96 3.94 0.13
CA LEU A 63 -4.51 4.04 0.37
C LEU A 63 -4.18 5.25 1.24
N ILE A 64 -4.79 6.38 0.97
CA ILE A 64 -4.58 7.59 1.78
C ILE A 64 -5.04 7.37 3.21
N SER A 65 -6.21 6.79 3.39
CA SER A 65 -6.75 6.46 4.71
C SER A 65 -5.79 5.56 5.48
N GLY A 66 -5.17 4.61 4.77
CA GLY A 66 -4.18 3.72 5.37
C GLY A 66 -2.98 4.47 5.92
N VAL A 67 -2.47 5.44 5.16
CA VAL A 67 -1.34 6.26 5.62
C VAL A 67 -1.71 7.04 6.88
N LEU A 68 -2.90 7.64 6.89
CA LEU A 68 -3.34 8.43 8.05
C LEU A 68 -3.54 7.56 9.28
N THR A 69 -4.14 6.38 9.10
CA THR A 69 -4.33 5.44 10.20
C THR A 69 -2.98 4.99 10.76
N ALA A 70 -2.03 4.74 9.88
CA ALA A 70 -0.70 4.30 10.29
C ALA A 70 0.02 5.35 11.12
N GLN A 71 -0.10 6.62 10.74
CA GLN A 71 0.56 7.70 11.46
C GLN A 71 0.10 7.74 12.93
N ALA A 72 -1.17 7.49 13.16
CA ALA A 72 -1.71 7.48 14.52
C ALA A 72 -1.17 6.33 15.36
N SER A 73 -0.68 5.26 14.74
CA SER A 73 -0.19 4.06 15.42
C SER A 73 1.32 3.90 15.32
N GLN A 74 2.03 4.92 14.87
CA GLN A 74 3.48 4.87 14.68
C GLN A 74 3.91 3.75 13.72
N CYS A 75 3.08 3.49 12.73
CA CYS A 75 3.33 2.55 11.67
C CYS A 75 3.50 3.33 10.38
N SER A 76 4.28 2.85 9.43
CA SER A 76 4.34 3.44 8.10
C SER A 76 3.63 2.54 7.10
N VAL A 77 2.91 3.15 6.17
CA VAL A 77 2.31 2.46 5.04
C VAL A 77 3.01 2.97 3.78
N GLU A 78 3.63 2.05 3.06
CA GLU A 78 4.45 2.37 1.90
C GLU A 78 3.94 1.60 0.69
N LEU A 79 4.21 2.13 -0.50
CA LEU A 79 3.76 1.50 -1.73
C LEU A 79 4.95 0.97 -2.51
N ALA A 80 4.84 -0.23 -3.03
CA ALA A 80 5.88 -0.86 -3.84
C ALA A 80 5.35 -1.21 -5.21
N ALA A 81 6.19 -1.02 -6.22
CA ALA A 81 5.91 -1.42 -7.59
C ALA A 81 4.61 -0.87 -8.15
N PRO A 82 4.30 0.43 -7.96
CA PRO A 82 3.13 1.01 -8.61
C PRO A 82 3.40 1.05 -10.11
N GLY A 83 2.43 0.62 -10.91
CA GLY A 83 2.57 0.72 -12.36
C GLY A 83 2.52 2.16 -12.82
N ASN A 84 2.84 2.37 -14.09
CA ASN A 84 2.87 3.71 -14.67
C ASN A 84 1.53 4.43 -14.53
N LEU A 85 0.43 3.69 -14.66
CA LEU A 85 -0.89 4.28 -14.55
C LEU A 85 -1.14 4.84 -13.15
N ILE A 86 -0.75 4.10 -12.12
CA ILE A 86 -0.92 4.54 -10.73
C ILE A 86 -0.01 5.73 -10.45
N LEU A 87 1.24 5.68 -10.90
CA LEU A 87 2.16 6.80 -10.73
C LEU A 87 1.63 8.07 -11.38
N GLU A 88 1.12 7.94 -12.60
CA GLU A 88 0.56 9.07 -13.32
C GLU A 88 -0.63 9.67 -12.57
N LEU A 89 -1.49 8.81 -12.04
CA LEU A 89 -2.64 9.26 -11.26
C LEU A 89 -2.21 9.97 -9.99
N LEU A 90 -1.19 9.47 -9.31
CA LEU A 90 -0.66 10.12 -8.11
C LEU A 90 -0.06 11.48 -8.42
N GLU A 91 0.62 11.61 -9.56
CA GLU A 91 1.18 12.89 -9.97
C GLU A 91 0.08 13.89 -10.34
N LEU A 92 -0.91 13.46 -11.11
CA LEU A 92 -2.00 14.32 -11.51
C LEU A 92 -2.82 14.84 -10.33
N THR A 93 -2.99 14.01 -9.31
CA THR A 93 -3.74 14.39 -8.12
C THR A 93 -2.87 15.08 -7.07
N LYS A 94 -1.56 15.19 -7.32
CA LYS A 94 -0.58 15.75 -6.41
C LYS A 94 -0.48 14.98 -5.09
N LEU A 95 -0.80 13.70 -5.13
CA LEU A 95 -0.74 12.83 -3.96
C LEU A 95 0.56 12.04 -3.90
N ILE A 96 1.43 12.18 -4.90
CA ILE A 96 2.66 11.41 -4.94
C ILE A 96 3.56 11.67 -3.72
N SER A 97 3.51 12.88 -3.16
CA SER A 97 4.30 13.23 -1.99
C SER A 97 3.73 12.72 -0.67
N VAL A 98 2.50 12.21 -0.70
CA VAL A 98 1.87 11.65 0.50
C VAL A 98 2.45 10.27 0.82
N PHE A 99 2.91 9.56 -0.19
CA PHE A 99 3.33 8.17 -0.06
C PHE A 99 4.84 8.01 -0.17
N GLU A 100 5.38 7.05 0.57
CA GLU A 100 6.71 6.52 0.29
C GLU A 100 6.56 5.47 -0.79
N LEU A 101 7.29 5.66 -1.89
CA LEU A 101 7.18 4.83 -3.07
C LEU A 101 8.49 4.12 -3.35
N TYR A 102 8.41 2.84 -3.66
CA TYR A 102 9.57 2.04 -4.06
C TYR A 102 9.28 1.42 -5.42
N PRO A 103 10.29 1.36 -6.30
CA PRO A 103 10.06 0.82 -7.64
C PRO A 103 9.77 -0.67 -7.67
N THR A 104 10.23 -1.40 -6.65
CA THR A 104 10.01 -2.85 -6.56
C THR A 104 9.76 -3.23 -5.10
N LEU A 105 9.18 -4.41 -4.91
CA LEU A 105 9.00 -4.95 -3.57
C LEU A 105 10.35 -5.20 -2.88
N ASP A 106 11.34 -5.67 -3.64
CA ASP A 106 12.67 -5.89 -3.10
C ASP A 106 13.28 -4.60 -2.58
N ALA A 107 13.12 -3.50 -3.33
CA ALA A 107 13.64 -2.20 -2.89
C ALA A 107 13.02 -1.78 -1.57
N ALA A 108 11.73 -2.03 -1.38
CA ALA A 108 11.03 -1.69 -0.14
C ALA A 108 11.56 -2.51 1.03
N THR A 109 11.76 -3.82 0.84
CA THR A 109 12.25 -4.68 1.91
C THR A 109 13.71 -4.40 2.26
N VAL A 110 14.52 -4.09 1.27
CA VAL A 110 15.93 -3.71 1.53
C VAL A 110 16.00 -2.41 2.31
N ALA A 111 15.15 -1.44 1.98
CA ALA A 111 15.09 -0.18 2.72
C ALA A 111 14.74 -0.41 4.18
N SER A 112 13.85 -1.39 4.46
CA SER A 112 13.51 -1.76 5.82
C SER A 112 14.75 -2.19 6.61
N ARG A 113 15.57 -3.03 6.00
CA ARG A 113 16.80 -3.51 6.67
C ARG A 113 17.78 -2.38 6.91
N GLY A 114 17.91 -1.48 5.95
CA GLY A 114 18.80 -0.34 6.07
C GLY A 114 18.37 0.59 7.19
N GLN A 115 17.08 0.73 7.39
CA GLN A 115 16.54 1.60 8.43
C GLN A 115 16.63 0.98 9.82
N ALA A 116 16.77 -0.32 9.91
CA ALA A 116 16.90 -1.00 11.20
C ALA A 116 18.23 -0.71 11.89
N ALA A 117 19.18 -0.18 11.16
CA ALA A 117 20.50 0.13 11.70
C ALA A 117 20.56 1.45 12.49
#